data_252e79f062e4cb6a3965f3f39f014d9a
#
_entry.id   252e79f062e4cb6a3965f3f39f014d9a
#
_cell.length_a   1.000
_cell.length_b   1.000
_cell.length_c   1.000
_cell.angle_alpha   90.00
_cell.angle_beta   90.00
_cell.angle_gamma   90.00
#
_symmetry.space_group_name_H-M   'P 1'
#
loop_
_entity.id
_entity.type
_entity.pdbx_description
1 polymer ?
#
loop_
_entity_poly.entity_id
_entity_poly.type
_entity_poly.pdbx_seq_one_letter_code
_entity_poly.pdbx_strand_id
1 'polypeptide(L)'
;MKIHELTEETVLDRPPTTDKQDAPLYVPGGATVVVLNDRTTPFQVVIEAIMAGAGLSKFAATKRMMQAHRGGWSAVASYPSRDIAETVASKIEEHAAANDRYEELKQVQGFRGPWTLTCDVMDAEDAR
;
A
#
# COMPACT_ATOMS: atom_id res chain seq x y z
N MET A 1 2.79 -26.97 -10.33
CA MET A 1 2.05 -27.31 -10.28
C MET A 1 1.72 -27.42 -10.30
N LYS A 2 2.06 -26.86 -10.26
CA LYS A 2 1.58 -27.01 -10.39
C LYS A 2 1.40 -26.76 -10.15
N ILE A 3 1.83 -26.23 -10.00
CA ILE A 3 1.43 -26.25 -9.98
C ILE A 3 1.29 -25.95 -9.90
N HIS A 4 1.80 -25.80 -9.83
CA HIS A 4 1.30 -25.82 -9.94
C HIS A 4 1.20 -25.55 -9.65
N GLU A 5 1.69 -24.72 -9.18
CA GLU A 5 1.31 -24.77 -9.10
C GLU A 5 1.19 -24.46 -8.61
N LEU A 6 1.62 -24.01 -8.59
CA LEU A 6 1.29 -23.94 -8.29
C LEU A 6 1.26 -23.55 -7.80
N THR A 7 1.59 -23.07 -7.58
CA THR A 7 1.23 -22.93 -7.37
C THR A 7 1.19 -22.49 -7.18
N GLU A 8 1.48 -21.98 -7.17
CA GLU A 8 1.08 -21.82 -7.23
C GLU A 8 0.80 -21.52 -7.07
N GLU A 9 1.21 -21.16 -6.95
CA GLU A 9 0.71 -21.14 -7.01
C GLU A 9 0.47 -20.98 -6.99
N THR A 10 0.83 -20.84 -6.99
CA THR A 10 0.43 -20.96 -7.23
C THR A 10 0.18 -20.76 -7.32
N VAL A 11 0.33 -20.60 -7.42
CA VAL A 11 -0.13 -20.67 -7.78
C VAL A 11 -0.43 -20.72 -7.71
N LEU A 12 -0.69 -20.32 -7.80
CA LEU A 12 -1.24 -20.40 -8.13
C LEU A 12 -1.66 -20.12 -7.86
N ASP A 13 -1.74 -20.71 -7.42
CA ASP A 13 -2.51 -19.86 -7.73
C ASP A 13 -2.06 -18.60 -8.07
N ARG A 14 -1.67 -18.40 -9.03
CA ARG A 14 -1.35 -17.18 -9.36
C ARG A 14 -2.28 -16.57 -10.24
N PRO A 15 -3.35 -15.99 -9.82
CA PRO A 15 -4.26 -15.38 -10.76
C PRO A 15 -3.58 -14.21 -11.46
N PRO A 16 -3.90 -13.98 -12.72
CA PRO A 16 -3.38 -12.82 -13.46
C PRO A 16 -3.75 -11.51 -12.80
N THR A 17 -4.82 -11.48 -12.02
CA THR A 17 -5.21 -10.27 -11.30
C THR A 17 -4.14 -9.80 -10.34
N THR A 18 -3.28 -10.69 -9.86
CA THR A 18 -2.17 -10.31 -9.01
C THR A 18 -1.21 -9.40 -9.75
N ASP A 19 -0.95 -9.71 -11.00
CA ASP A 19 -0.07 -8.88 -11.81
C ASP A 19 -0.67 -7.49 -12.05
N LYS A 20 -1.98 -7.42 -12.23
CA LYS A 20 -2.65 -6.13 -12.41
C LYS A 20 -2.56 -5.28 -11.16
N GLN A 21 -2.66 -5.89 -9.99
CA GLN A 21 -2.53 -5.16 -8.74
C GLN A 21 -1.09 -4.76 -8.48
N ASP A 22 -0.16 -5.46 -9.09
CA ASP A 22 1.25 -5.23 -8.87
C ASP A 22 1.74 -3.93 -9.50
N ALA A 23 1.11 -3.44 -10.53
CA ALA A 23 1.46 -2.19 -11.18
C ALA A 23 0.28 -1.23 -11.11
N PRO A 24 0.48 0.00 -10.59
CA PRO A 24 -0.62 0.96 -10.55
C PRO A 24 -1.12 1.23 -11.95
N LEU A 25 -2.44 1.32 -12.10
CA LEU A 25 -3.04 1.65 -13.38
C LEU A 25 -2.82 3.12 -13.68
N TYR A 26 -2.43 3.41 -14.91
CA TYR A 26 -2.36 4.79 -15.37
C TYR A 26 -3.76 5.19 -15.85
N VAL A 27 -4.27 6.29 -15.32
CA VAL A 27 -5.58 6.82 -15.70
C VAL A 27 -5.35 8.26 -16.17
N PRO A 28 -5.41 8.50 -17.48
CA PRO A 28 -5.18 9.86 -18.00
C PRO A 28 -6.14 10.85 -17.36
N GLY A 29 -5.61 11.96 -16.87
CA GLY A 29 -6.41 12.97 -16.19
C GLY A 29 -6.82 12.62 -14.78
N GLY A 30 -6.41 11.45 -14.29
CA GLY A 30 -6.75 10.99 -12.95
C GLY A 30 -5.69 11.37 -11.93
N ALA A 31 -5.72 10.66 -10.80
CA ALA A 31 -4.79 10.91 -9.71
C ALA A 31 -4.30 9.59 -9.11
N THR A 32 -3.07 9.60 -8.63
CA THR A 32 -2.42 8.43 -8.06
C THR A 32 -2.15 8.64 -6.58
N VAL A 33 -2.51 7.64 -5.79
CA VAL A 33 -2.17 7.62 -4.37
C VAL A 33 -0.76 7.09 -4.23
N VAL A 34 0.06 7.81 -3.48
CA VAL A 34 1.43 7.36 -3.17
C VAL A 34 1.57 7.24 -1.67
N VAL A 35 2.32 6.23 -1.23
CA VAL A 35 2.65 6.07 0.17
C VAL A 35 4.09 6.53 0.37
N LEU A 36 4.33 7.28 1.45
CA LEU A 36 5.64 7.81 1.76
C LEU A 36 6.32 6.94 2.80
N ASN A 37 7.63 6.79 2.68
CA ASN A 37 8.38 6.01 3.66
C ASN A 37 8.28 6.65 5.03
N ASP A 38 8.02 5.83 6.03
CA ASP A 38 7.93 6.27 7.42
C ASP A 38 8.71 5.29 8.28
N ARG A 39 9.82 5.75 8.82
CA ARG A 39 10.71 4.88 9.61
C ARG A 39 10.07 4.39 10.91
N THR A 40 9.05 5.07 11.38
CA THR A 40 8.40 4.74 12.64
C THR A 40 7.37 3.63 12.48
N THR A 41 6.62 3.65 11.38
CA THR A 41 5.53 2.70 11.17
C THR A 41 6.07 1.33 10.77
N PRO A 42 5.71 0.26 11.49
CA PRO A 42 6.17 -1.08 11.14
C PRO A 42 5.67 -1.53 9.77
N PHE A 43 6.42 -2.40 9.11
CA PHE A 43 6.05 -2.93 7.80
C PHE A 43 4.65 -3.53 7.80
N GLN A 44 4.32 -4.30 8.84
CA GLN A 44 3.01 -4.96 8.94
C GLN A 44 1.87 -3.94 8.95
N VAL A 45 2.06 -2.82 9.65
CA VAL A 45 1.03 -1.79 9.70
C VAL A 45 0.85 -1.15 8.33
N VAL A 46 1.95 -0.87 7.62
CA VAL A 46 1.89 -0.30 6.27
C VAL A 46 1.16 -1.25 5.33
N ILE A 47 1.53 -2.52 5.35
CA ILE A 47 0.93 -3.53 4.47
C ILE A 47 -0.57 -3.61 4.73
N GLU A 48 -0.98 -3.72 5.99
CA GLU A 48 -2.40 -3.84 6.33
C GLU A 48 -3.18 -2.59 5.95
N ALA A 49 -2.57 -1.42 6.11
CA ALA A 49 -3.23 -0.17 5.75
C ALA A 49 -3.45 -0.09 4.24
N ILE A 50 -2.46 -0.47 3.45
CA ILE A 50 -2.59 -0.46 1.98
C ILE A 50 -3.66 -1.47 1.54
N MET A 51 -3.66 -2.66 2.13
CA MET A 51 -4.67 -3.66 1.81
C MET A 51 -6.07 -3.16 2.10
N ALA A 52 -6.27 -2.57 3.27
CA ALA A 52 -7.60 -2.13 3.69
C ALA A 52 -8.04 -0.89 2.93
N GLY A 53 -7.16 0.07 2.73
CA GLY A 53 -7.54 1.33 2.12
C GLY A 53 -7.64 1.28 0.61
N ALA A 54 -6.73 0.56 -0.04
CA ALA A 54 -6.68 0.51 -1.51
C ALA A 54 -7.21 -0.81 -2.07
N GLY A 55 -7.50 -1.80 -1.22
CA GLY A 55 -8.04 -3.07 -1.70
C GLY A 55 -7.04 -3.95 -2.40
N LEU A 56 -5.75 -3.76 -2.16
CA LEU A 56 -4.72 -4.57 -2.79
C LEU A 56 -4.55 -5.90 -2.07
N SER A 57 -4.03 -6.90 -2.78
CA SER A 57 -3.64 -8.15 -2.17
C SER A 57 -2.45 -7.92 -1.25
N LYS A 58 -2.20 -8.89 -0.36
CA LYS A 58 -1.04 -8.82 0.52
C LYS A 58 0.25 -8.77 -0.29
N PHE A 59 0.33 -9.54 -1.38
CA PHE A 59 1.51 -9.54 -2.23
C PHE A 59 1.76 -8.15 -2.83
N ALA A 60 0.73 -7.53 -3.41
CA ALA A 60 0.88 -6.21 -4.02
C ALA A 60 1.18 -5.15 -2.95
N ALA A 61 0.49 -5.21 -1.81
CA ALA A 61 0.72 -4.26 -0.73
C ALA A 61 2.15 -4.36 -0.20
N THR A 62 2.66 -5.58 -0.06
CA THR A 62 4.04 -5.79 0.40
C THR A 62 5.03 -5.19 -0.59
N LYS A 63 4.78 -5.36 -1.88
CA LYS A 63 5.65 -4.78 -2.90
C LYS A 63 5.66 -3.27 -2.82
N ARG A 64 4.49 -2.65 -2.65
CA ARG A 64 4.40 -1.19 -2.53
C ARG A 64 5.14 -0.70 -1.30
N MET A 65 4.97 -1.41 -0.18
CA MET A 65 5.68 -1.06 1.05
C MET A 65 7.20 -1.12 0.86
N MET A 66 7.69 -2.20 0.25
CA MET A 66 9.13 -2.35 0.04
C MET A 66 9.67 -1.30 -0.91
N GLN A 67 8.92 -0.95 -1.94
CA GLN A 67 9.33 0.12 -2.87
C GLN A 67 9.46 1.46 -2.13
N ALA A 68 8.50 1.77 -1.26
CA ALA A 68 8.57 2.99 -0.47
C ALA A 68 9.75 2.96 0.49
N HIS A 69 9.98 1.82 1.12
CA HIS A 69 11.10 1.67 2.06
C HIS A 69 12.45 1.92 1.38
N ARG A 70 12.61 1.42 0.16
CA ARG A 70 13.88 1.55 -0.56
C ARG A 70 14.03 2.89 -1.26
N GLY A 71 12.95 3.41 -1.84
CA GLY A 71 13.00 4.60 -2.69
C GLY A 71 12.42 5.86 -2.09
N GLY A 72 11.84 5.76 -0.91
CA GLY A 72 11.26 6.93 -0.23
C GLY A 72 9.78 7.09 -0.45
N TRP A 73 9.24 6.57 -1.55
CA TRP A 73 7.81 6.62 -1.84
C TRP A 73 7.46 5.52 -2.84
N SER A 74 6.17 5.21 -2.92
CA SER A 74 5.70 4.21 -3.86
C SER A 74 4.29 4.55 -4.31
N ALA A 75 4.03 4.45 -5.62
CA ALA A 75 2.69 4.59 -6.14
C ALA A 75 1.88 3.35 -5.77
N VAL A 76 0.69 3.56 -5.22
CA VAL A 76 -0.16 2.47 -4.75
C VAL A 76 -1.20 2.10 -5.79
N ALA A 77 -1.98 3.07 -6.26
CA ALA A 77 -3.04 2.85 -7.24
C ALA A 77 -3.48 4.18 -7.82
N SER A 78 -4.05 4.15 -9.02
CA SER A 78 -4.54 5.34 -9.69
C SER A 78 -6.06 5.29 -9.83
N TYR A 79 -6.68 6.47 -9.82
CA TYR A 79 -8.13 6.61 -9.82
C TYR A 79 -8.55 7.68 -10.82
N PRO A 80 -9.81 7.61 -11.29
CA PRO A 80 -10.29 8.57 -12.30
C PRO A 80 -10.36 10.00 -11.80
N SER A 81 -10.48 10.23 -10.49
CA SER A 81 -10.59 11.58 -9.97
C SER A 81 -9.71 11.75 -8.74
N ARG A 82 -9.33 13.00 -8.50
CA ARG A 82 -8.55 13.35 -7.33
C ARG A 82 -9.33 13.12 -6.04
N ASP A 83 -10.63 13.37 -6.06
CA ASP A 83 -11.48 13.17 -4.87
C ASP A 83 -11.45 11.71 -4.43
N ILE A 84 -11.55 10.77 -5.37
CA ILE A 84 -11.49 9.36 -5.04
C ILE A 84 -10.11 9.01 -4.48
N ALA A 85 -9.06 9.52 -5.12
CA ALA A 85 -7.70 9.25 -4.67
C ALA A 85 -7.47 9.79 -3.25
N GLU A 86 -7.96 10.98 -2.96
CA GLU A 86 -7.81 11.57 -1.63
C GLU A 86 -8.56 10.76 -0.58
N THR A 87 -9.74 10.24 -0.93
CA THR A 87 -10.49 9.38 -0.04
C THR A 87 -9.71 8.11 0.28
N VAL A 88 -9.11 7.48 -0.74
CA VAL A 88 -8.32 6.27 -0.54
C VAL A 88 -7.08 6.57 0.31
N ALA A 89 -6.39 7.68 0.02
CA ALA A 89 -5.23 8.08 0.81
C ALA A 89 -5.60 8.25 2.29
N SER A 90 -6.72 8.91 2.56
CA SER A 90 -7.19 9.09 3.94
C SER A 90 -7.51 7.75 4.60
N LYS A 91 -8.12 6.82 3.88
CA LYS A 91 -8.41 5.50 4.43
C LYS A 91 -7.15 4.74 4.80
N ILE A 92 -6.12 4.83 3.98
CA ILE A 92 -4.85 4.18 4.27
C ILE A 92 -4.26 4.78 5.56
N GLU A 93 -4.23 6.11 5.65
CA GLU A 93 -3.68 6.78 6.82
C GLU A 93 -4.48 6.46 8.08
N GLU A 94 -5.80 6.49 7.99
CA GLU A 94 -6.66 6.21 9.13
C GLU A 94 -6.51 4.78 9.60
N HIS A 95 -6.40 3.85 8.67
CA HIS A 95 -6.25 2.44 9.03
C HIS A 95 -4.93 2.20 9.75
N ALA A 96 -3.86 2.85 9.27
CA ALA A 96 -2.57 2.76 9.94
C ALA A 96 -2.65 3.35 11.34
N ALA A 97 -3.23 4.54 11.47
CA ALA A 97 -3.32 5.23 12.76
C ALA A 97 -4.13 4.43 13.77
N ALA A 98 -5.16 3.72 13.32
CA ALA A 98 -6.05 2.96 14.20
C ALA A 98 -5.52 1.55 14.51
N ASN A 99 -4.43 1.13 13.90
CA ASN A 99 -3.92 -0.23 14.10
C ASN A 99 -3.31 -0.35 15.49
N ASP A 100 -3.86 -1.25 16.30
CA ASP A 100 -3.41 -1.47 17.67
C ASP A 100 -2.77 -2.84 17.87
N ARG A 101 -2.48 -3.56 16.79
CA ARG A 101 -1.99 -4.94 16.89
C ARG A 101 -0.51 -5.05 17.19
N TYR A 102 0.23 -3.95 17.08
CA TYR A 102 1.67 -3.94 17.24
C TYR A 102 2.12 -2.89 18.25
N GLU A 103 1.31 -2.73 19.30
CA GLU A 103 1.55 -1.66 20.28
C GLU A 103 2.87 -1.82 21.04
N GLU A 104 3.32 -3.07 21.24
CA GLU A 104 4.57 -3.29 21.95
C GLU A 104 5.77 -2.72 21.17
N LEU A 105 5.67 -2.60 19.87
CA LEU A 105 6.74 -2.01 19.07
C LEU A 105 6.90 -0.51 19.38
N LYS A 106 5.80 0.14 19.77
CA LYS A 106 5.88 1.54 20.17
C LYS A 106 6.72 1.71 21.42
N GLN A 107 6.60 0.79 22.35
CA GLN A 107 7.40 0.85 23.58
C GLN A 107 8.88 0.73 23.28
N VAL A 108 9.23 -0.19 22.38
CA VAL A 108 10.63 -0.37 22.00
C VAL A 108 11.20 0.89 21.38
N GLN A 109 10.41 1.58 20.56
CA GLN A 109 10.84 2.79 19.89
C GLN A 109 10.71 4.06 20.72
N GLY A 110 10.05 3.96 21.88
CA GLY A 110 9.77 5.14 22.70
C GLY A 110 8.73 6.04 22.07
N PHE A 111 7.82 5.47 21.28
CA PHE A 111 6.84 6.21 20.50
C PHE A 111 5.48 6.18 21.18
N ARG A 112 4.77 7.29 21.14
CA ARG A 112 3.41 7.39 21.68
C ARG A 112 2.50 7.97 20.59
N GLY A 113 1.22 7.62 20.70
CA GLY A 113 0.23 8.11 19.75
C GLY A 113 0.04 7.16 18.58
N PRO A 114 -0.76 7.57 17.60
CA PRO A 114 -1.03 6.71 16.45
C PRO A 114 0.18 6.60 15.54
N TRP A 115 0.21 5.52 14.74
CA TRP A 115 1.24 5.40 13.71
C TRP A 115 1.07 6.52 12.69
N THR A 116 2.20 6.99 12.18
CA THR A 116 2.26 8.25 11.41
C THR A 116 2.40 8.05 9.91
N LEU A 117 2.00 6.90 9.39
CA LEU A 117 2.05 6.65 7.94
C LEU A 117 1.32 7.76 7.19
N THR A 118 1.96 8.27 6.15
CA THR A 118 1.44 9.38 5.37
C THR A 118 1.33 8.98 3.92
N CYS A 119 0.24 9.38 3.28
CA CYS A 119 0.02 9.21 1.86
C CYS A 119 -0.13 10.58 1.21
N ASP A 120 0.18 10.64 -0.08
CA ASP A 120 0.01 11.84 -0.87
C ASP A 120 -0.77 11.48 -2.12
N VAL A 121 -1.23 12.48 -2.83
CA VAL A 121 -1.97 12.30 -4.08
C VAL A 121 -1.28 13.15 -5.14
N MET A 122 -0.94 12.52 -6.27
CA MET A 122 -0.27 13.17 -7.38
C MET A 122 -1.12 13.02 -8.62
N ASP A 123 -0.96 13.92 -9.58
CA ASP A 123 -1.55 13.69 -10.89
C ASP A 123 -0.96 12.41 -11.46
N ALA A 124 -1.79 11.65 -12.18
CA ALA A 124 -1.36 10.35 -12.69
C ALA A 124 -0.14 10.47 -13.59
N GLU A 125 -0.03 11.55 -14.34
CA GLU A 125 1.12 11.77 -15.23
C GLU A 125 2.41 11.94 -14.45
N ASP A 126 2.35 12.51 -13.26
CA ASP A 126 3.53 12.75 -12.44
C ASP A 126 3.99 11.51 -11.69
N ALA A 127 3.12 10.52 -11.55
CA ALA A 127 3.41 9.32 -10.77
C ALA A 127 3.92 8.15 -11.60
N ARG A 128 3.91 8.25 -12.93
CA ARG A 128 4.40 7.14 -13.74
C ARG A 128 5.88 7.23 -14.11
#